data_52ca44f9abde215649c292353479c981
#
_entry.id   52ca44f9abde215649c292353479c981
#
_cell.length_a   1.000
_cell.length_b   1.000
_cell.length_c   1.000
_cell.angle_alpha   90.00
_cell.angle_beta   90.00
_cell.angle_gamma   90.00
#
_symmetry.space_group_name_H-M   'P 1'
#
loop_
_entity.id
_entity.type
_entity.pdbx_description
1 polymer ?
#
loop_
_entity_poly.entity_id
_entity_poly.type
_entity_poly.pdbx_seq_one_letter_code
_entity_poly.pdbx_strand_id
1 'polypeptide(L)'
;RGEVGVWYKGGIAWVQGGTGWGKVEFKVAARKVEIIGNQLLVNGKAIKIKGVNIHEHNQYTGHVISREQMESDIKLMKAHNFNAIRCSHYPQPAYFYELCDEYGIYVCDEANIESHGMYYNLRKGGTLGNDLRFYNGHMARVKNMYWRNKNYTSIIYWSMGNEAGNGYNFYQTFLYLKDLDKVRPVQHERAILEWNTEIYCPQYPSAFKLAEWAAQETDRPYILSEYAHAMGNSTGNFKDLWDVIYAADNLQGGFIWDWVDQGILQKTKDGKEFWAYGGDFGVNAPSDGNFLCNGVIGPDRVPHPAMNEIKHI
;
A
#
# COMPACT_ATOMS: atom_id res chain seq x y z
N ARG A 1 -10.26 0.77 19.96
CA ARG A 1 -11.27 0.20 19.04
C ARG A 1 -11.64 1.30 18.07
N GLY A 2 -10.92 1.37 16.92
CA GLY A 2 -11.28 2.23 15.82
C GLY A 2 -12.51 1.65 15.13
N GLU A 3 -13.63 2.36 15.19
CA GLU A 3 -14.80 1.99 14.42
C GLU A 3 -14.57 2.31 12.95
N VAL A 4 -14.15 1.31 12.18
CA VAL A 4 -14.20 1.36 10.73
C VAL A 4 -15.65 1.10 10.34
N GLY A 5 -16.34 2.15 9.91
CA GLY A 5 -17.65 2.12 9.27
C GLY A 5 -18.79 1.41 10.02
N VAL A 6 -19.95 2.01 9.97
CA VAL A 6 -21.19 1.33 10.37
C VAL A 6 -21.59 0.39 9.24
N TRP A 7 -21.53 -0.90 9.50
CA TRP A 7 -21.99 -1.91 8.56
C TRP A 7 -23.51 -1.91 8.45
N TYR A 8 -24.03 -1.66 7.28
CA TYR A 8 -25.42 -1.96 6.95
C TYR A 8 -25.48 -3.33 6.29
N LYS A 9 -26.35 -4.20 6.81
CA LYS A 9 -26.60 -5.50 6.20
C LYS A 9 -27.06 -5.30 4.76
N GLY A 10 -26.45 -6.02 3.82
CA GLY A 10 -26.50 -5.79 2.38
C GLY A 10 -27.86 -5.50 1.78
N GLY A 11 -27.82 -4.69 0.72
CA GLY A 11 -28.93 -4.53 -0.18
C GLY A 11 -29.11 -5.78 -1.03
N ILE A 12 -30.37 -6.10 -1.36
CA ILE A 12 -30.70 -7.10 -2.37
C ILE A 12 -31.09 -6.34 -3.62
N ALA A 13 -30.30 -6.51 -4.69
CA ALA A 13 -30.66 -6.00 -6.01
C ALA A 13 -31.11 -7.16 -6.90
N TRP A 14 -32.22 -6.96 -7.60
CA TRP A 14 -32.63 -7.85 -8.67
C TRP A 14 -32.08 -7.30 -9.99
N VAL A 15 -31.26 -8.08 -10.65
CA VAL A 15 -30.66 -7.72 -11.95
C VAL A 15 -31.32 -8.53 -13.04
N GLN A 16 -31.90 -7.86 -14.01
CA GLN A 16 -32.48 -8.50 -15.19
C GLN A 16 -31.34 -8.82 -16.17
N GLY A 17 -31.04 -10.10 -16.34
CA GLY A 17 -30.26 -10.62 -17.46
C GLY A 17 -31.15 -11.07 -18.59
N GLY A 18 -30.60 -11.26 -19.81
CA GLY A 18 -31.36 -11.50 -21.05
C GLY A 18 -32.46 -12.60 -21.04
N THR A 19 -32.48 -13.51 -20.06
CA THR A 19 -33.44 -14.60 -19.92
C THR A 19 -34.05 -14.76 -18.52
N GLY A 20 -33.73 -13.86 -17.55
CA GLY A 20 -34.26 -13.98 -16.18
C GLY A 20 -33.78 -12.95 -15.23
N TRP A 21 -34.30 -12.99 -13.97
CA TRP A 21 -33.89 -12.14 -12.87
C TRP A 21 -32.88 -12.89 -12.00
N GLY A 22 -31.74 -12.26 -11.74
CA GLY A 22 -30.74 -12.73 -10.78
C GLY A 22 -30.76 -11.93 -9.48
N LYS A 23 -30.56 -12.60 -8.34
CA LYS A 23 -30.37 -11.97 -7.04
C LYS A 23 -28.88 -11.66 -6.85
N VAL A 24 -28.55 -10.39 -6.58
CA VAL A 24 -27.20 -9.99 -6.18
C VAL A 24 -27.26 -9.49 -4.74
N GLU A 25 -26.47 -10.09 -3.87
CA GLU A 25 -26.26 -9.62 -2.50
C GLU A 25 -24.94 -8.85 -2.42
N PHE A 26 -24.96 -7.70 -1.78
CA PHE A 26 -23.77 -6.90 -1.57
C PHE A 26 -23.80 -6.26 -0.20
N LYS A 27 -22.61 -6.12 0.39
CA LYS A 27 -22.40 -5.38 1.64
C LYS A 27 -22.22 -3.91 1.29
N VAL A 28 -22.86 -3.01 2.04
CA VAL A 28 -22.69 -1.57 1.91
C VAL A 28 -22.18 -1.04 3.24
N ALA A 29 -21.13 -0.27 3.23
CA ALA A 29 -20.68 0.49 4.36
C ALA A 29 -20.54 1.97 3.96
N ALA A 30 -20.82 2.87 4.88
CA ALA A 30 -20.66 4.30 4.70
C ALA A 30 -19.49 4.78 5.54
N ARG A 31 -18.61 5.57 4.95
CA ARG A 31 -17.55 6.31 5.63
C ARG A 31 -17.38 7.67 5.00
N LYS A 32 -16.86 8.61 5.78
CA LYS A 32 -16.40 9.89 5.28
C LYS A 32 -14.87 9.91 5.33
N VAL A 33 -14.22 10.25 4.23
CA VAL A 33 -12.78 10.51 4.18
C VAL A 33 -12.61 11.96 3.72
N GLU A 34 -11.77 12.69 4.38
CA GLU A 34 -11.54 14.10 4.06
C GLU A 34 -10.14 14.53 4.51
N ILE A 35 -9.58 15.53 3.84
CA ILE A 35 -8.43 16.26 4.31
C ILE A 35 -8.93 17.60 4.84
N ILE A 36 -8.62 17.91 6.10
CA ILE A 36 -8.90 19.21 6.72
C ILE A 36 -7.57 19.78 7.20
N GLY A 37 -7.20 20.94 6.61
CA GLY A 37 -5.87 21.49 6.83
C GLY A 37 -4.79 20.52 6.35
N ASN A 38 -3.94 20.09 7.26
CA ASN A 38 -2.85 19.16 6.99
C ASN A 38 -3.07 17.75 7.57
N GLN A 39 -4.32 17.35 7.76
CA GLN A 39 -4.67 16.05 8.33
C GLN A 39 -5.67 15.28 7.47
N LEU A 40 -5.43 13.98 7.31
CA LEU A 40 -6.38 13.01 6.79
C LEU A 40 -7.30 12.55 7.92
N LEU A 41 -8.61 12.69 7.70
CA LEU A 41 -9.62 12.28 8.66
C LEU A 41 -10.48 11.15 8.08
N VAL A 42 -10.83 10.20 8.94
CA VAL A 42 -11.85 9.18 8.66
C VAL A 42 -12.96 9.35 9.67
N ASN A 43 -14.20 9.55 9.19
CA ASN A 43 -15.37 9.81 10.02
C ASN A 43 -15.19 10.99 11.02
N GLY A 44 -14.51 12.04 10.54
CA GLY A 44 -14.26 13.26 11.32
C GLY A 44 -13.15 13.15 12.37
N LYS A 45 -12.40 12.05 12.40
CA LYS A 45 -11.26 11.85 13.31
C LYS A 45 -9.96 11.74 12.52
N ALA A 46 -8.96 12.53 12.90
CA ALA A 46 -7.60 12.37 12.39
C ALA A 46 -7.06 11.00 12.78
N ILE A 47 -6.44 10.32 11.83
CA ILE A 47 -5.93 8.97 12.02
C ILE A 47 -4.39 8.94 12.00
N LYS A 48 -3.79 7.99 12.69
CA LYS A 48 -2.40 7.60 12.49
C LYS A 48 -2.36 6.28 11.73
N ILE A 49 -1.61 6.23 10.64
CA ILE A 49 -1.42 5.03 9.80
C ILE A 49 -0.29 4.20 10.41
N LYS A 50 -0.63 3.08 11.01
CA LYS A 50 0.28 2.02 11.44
C LYS A 50 0.24 0.94 10.38
N GLY A 51 0.85 1.23 9.24
CA GLY A 51 0.68 0.45 8.03
C GLY A 51 1.87 -0.41 7.67
N VAL A 52 1.64 -1.32 6.73
CA VAL A 52 2.66 -2.15 6.09
C VAL A 52 2.41 -2.24 4.59
N ASN A 53 3.48 -2.25 3.81
CA ASN A 53 3.44 -2.56 2.39
C ASN A 53 3.31 -4.07 2.20
N ILE A 54 2.61 -4.53 1.17
CA ILE A 54 2.49 -5.95 0.89
C ILE A 54 2.85 -6.29 -0.55
N HIS A 55 3.58 -7.40 -0.71
CA HIS A 55 3.62 -8.17 -1.94
C HIS A 55 2.87 -9.48 -1.73
N GLU A 56 2.15 -9.95 -2.76
CA GLU A 56 1.58 -11.29 -2.75
C GLU A 56 2.72 -12.31 -2.73
N HIS A 57 2.82 -13.10 -1.68
CA HIS A 57 3.85 -14.12 -1.58
C HIS A 57 3.42 -15.33 -0.75
N ASN A 58 3.77 -16.52 -1.27
CA ASN A 58 3.71 -17.77 -0.55
C ASN A 58 4.99 -18.57 -0.83
N GLN A 59 5.60 -19.14 0.18
CA GLN A 59 6.90 -19.83 0.07
C GLN A 59 6.92 -21.03 -0.88
N TYR A 60 5.76 -21.55 -1.29
CA TYR A 60 5.63 -22.68 -2.21
C TYR A 60 5.19 -22.29 -3.62
N THR A 61 4.34 -21.26 -3.72
CA THR A 61 3.62 -20.92 -4.95
C THR A 61 3.93 -19.52 -5.49
N GLY A 62 4.87 -18.80 -4.85
CA GLY A 62 5.26 -17.44 -5.25
C GLY A 62 4.10 -16.46 -5.13
N HIS A 63 3.74 -15.81 -6.23
CA HIS A 63 2.65 -14.82 -6.26
C HIS A 63 1.24 -15.41 -6.20
N VAL A 64 1.06 -16.72 -6.13
CA VAL A 64 -0.26 -17.35 -6.04
C VAL A 64 -0.62 -17.56 -4.57
N ILE A 65 -1.53 -16.76 -4.05
CA ILE A 65 -1.94 -16.79 -2.64
C ILE A 65 -3.36 -17.36 -2.50
N SER A 66 -3.54 -18.27 -1.55
CA SER A 66 -4.87 -18.80 -1.23
C SER A 66 -5.69 -17.80 -0.38
N ARG A 67 -7.02 -18.00 -0.33
CA ARG A 67 -7.90 -17.22 0.54
C ARG A 67 -7.56 -17.38 2.01
N GLU A 68 -7.21 -18.57 2.43
CA GLU A 68 -6.82 -18.93 3.79
C GLU A 68 -5.53 -18.19 4.19
N GLN A 69 -4.58 -18.06 3.26
CA GLN A 69 -3.35 -17.32 3.50
C GLN A 69 -3.63 -15.81 3.65
N MET A 70 -4.45 -15.23 2.76
CA MET A 70 -4.85 -13.81 2.86
C MET A 70 -5.51 -13.52 4.21
N GLU A 71 -6.43 -14.38 4.65
CA GLU A 71 -7.12 -14.22 5.93
C GLU A 71 -6.16 -14.37 7.12
N SER A 72 -5.24 -15.33 7.04
CA SER A 72 -4.20 -15.53 8.06
C SER A 72 -3.28 -14.31 8.18
N ASP A 73 -2.84 -13.76 7.05
CA ASP A 73 -1.99 -12.57 7.02
C ASP A 73 -2.71 -11.35 7.62
N ILE A 74 -3.98 -11.11 7.28
CA ILE A 74 -4.79 -10.01 7.86
C ILE A 74 -4.96 -10.20 9.39
N LYS A 75 -5.22 -11.42 9.85
CA LYS A 75 -5.34 -11.71 11.29
C LYS A 75 -4.01 -11.46 12.02
N LEU A 76 -2.89 -11.86 11.42
CA LEU A 76 -1.56 -11.66 11.98
C LEU A 76 -1.21 -10.16 12.06
N MET A 77 -1.52 -9.39 11.01
CA MET A 77 -1.37 -7.93 11.00
C MET A 77 -2.18 -7.29 12.12
N LYS A 78 -3.45 -7.67 12.28
CA LYS A 78 -4.31 -7.17 13.39
C LYS A 78 -3.76 -7.53 14.76
N ALA A 79 -3.22 -8.73 14.94
CA ALA A 79 -2.62 -9.18 16.19
C ALA A 79 -1.35 -8.38 16.58
N HIS A 80 -0.73 -7.71 15.59
CA HIS A 80 0.44 -6.84 15.75
C HIS A 80 0.13 -5.34 15.61
N ASN A 81 -1.15 -4.97 15.78
CA ASN A 81 -1.62 -3.58 15.80
C ASN A 81 -1.51 -2.81 14.47
N PHE A 82 -1.26 -3.46 13.36
CA PHE A 82 -1.42 -2.82 12.05
C PHE A 82 -2.88 -2.43 11.81
N ASN A 83 -3.09 -1.22 11.32
CA ASN A 83 -4.41 -0.71 10.97
C ASN A 83 -4.57 -0.36 9.49
N ALA A 84 -3.48 -0.44 8.72
CA ALA A 84 -3.49 -0.05 7.32
C ALA A 84 -2.55 -0.91 6.47
N ILE A 85 -2.87 -1.03 5.18
CA ILE A 85 -2.06 -1.72 4.17
C ILE A 85 -1.95 -0.83 2.93
N ARG A 86 -0.74 -0.74 2.36
CA ARG A 86 -0.54 -0.24 1.00
C ARG A 86 -0.37 -1.42 0.06
N CYS A 87 -1.17 -1.44 -1.00
CA CYS A 87 -1.12 -2.47 -2.03
C CYS A 87 0.06 -2.21 -2.99
N SER A 88 1.26 -2.43 -2.52
CA SER A 88 2.50 -2.21 -3.26
C SER A 88 2.80 -3.38 -4.22
N HIS A 89 3.00 -3.19 -5.52
CA HIS A 89 2.73 -1.95 -6.25
C HIS A 89 1.69 -2.25 -7.32
N TYR A 90 0.57 -2.84 -6.89
CA TYR A 90 -0.54 -3.28 -7.76
C TYR A 90 -1.79 -3.62 -6.92
N PRO A 91 -3.00 -3.50 -7.53
CA PRO A 91 -4.22 -3.90 -6.85
C PRO A 91 -4.26 -5.40 -6.52
N GLN A 92 -4.73 -5.70 -5.31
CA GLN A 92 -4.83 -7.06 -4.78
C GLN A 92 -6.07 -7.81 -5.31
N PRO A 93 -6.22 -9.13 -5.09
CA PRO A 93 -7.44 -9.87 -5.38
C PRO A 93 -8.67 -9.30 -4.66
N ALA A 94 -9.85 -9.45 -5.26
CA ALA A 94 -11.12 -8.92 -4.69
C ALA A 94 -11.35 -9.38 -3.25
N TYR A 95 -11.10 -10.64 -2.95
CA TYR A 95 -11.27 -11.21 -1.61
C TYR A 95 -10.40 -10.52 -0.54
N PHE A 96 -9.23 -10.03 -0.90
CA PHE A 96 -8.39 -9.27 0.01
C PHE A 96 -9.08 -7.99 0.52
N TYR A 97 -9.74 -7.23 -0.37
CA TYR A 97 -10.48 -6.03 0.04
C TYR A 97 -11.72 -6.37 0.87
N GLU A 98 -12.39 -7.48 0.59
CA GLU A 98 -13.50 -7.99 1.41
C GLU A 98 -13.02 -8.26 2.85
N LEU A 99 -11.85 -8.87 3.01
CA LEU A 99 -11.22 -9.08 4.32
C LEU A 99 -10.84 -7.74 4.98
N CYS A 100 -10.24 -6.80 4.24
CA CYS A 100 -9.92 -5.48 4.78
C CYS A 100 -11.17 -4.74 5.27
N ASP A 101 -12.26 -4.83 4.51
CA ASP A 101 -13.56 -4.31 4.90
C ASP A 101 -14.07 -4.98 6.19
N GLU A 102 -13.97 -6.30 6.31
CA GLU A 102 -14.47 -7.07 7.45
C GLU A 102 -13.63 -6.87 8.71
N TYR A 103 -12.31 -6.90 8.59
CA TYR A 103 -11.39 -6.76 9.72
C TYR A 103 -11.06 -5.31 10.09
N GLY A 104 -11.56 -4.34 9.34
CA GLY A 104 -11.35 -2.92 9.61
C GLY A 104 -9.91 -2.48 9.38
N ILE A 105 -9.33 -2.85 8.26
CA ILE A 105 -8.01 -2.40 7.80
C ILE A 105 -8.20 -1.27 6.78
N TYR A 106 -7.56 -0.14 6.97
CA TYR A 106 -7.48 0.91 5.96
C TYR A 106 -6.59 0.48 4.79
N VAL A 107 -6.96 0.85 3.59
CA VAL A 107 -6.21 0.49 2.38
C VAL A 107 -5.82 1.75 1.60
N CYS A 108 -4.54 1.84 1.27
CA CYS A 108 -4.03 2.62 0.17
C CYS A 108 -3.97 1.71 -1.05
N ASP A 109 -4.91 1.86 -1.98
CA ASP A 109 -4.93 1.05 -3.19
C ASP A 109 -4.07 1.69 -4.28
N GLU A 110 -3.18 0.91 -4.90
CA GLU A 110 -2.18 1.45 -5.81
C GLU A 110 -2.30 0.88 -7.21
N ALA A 111 -2.22 1.78 -8.20
CA ALA A 111 -2.20 1.40 -9.60
C ALA A 111 -0.88 0.69 -9.95
N ASN A 112 -0.95 -0.35 -10.77
CA ASN A 112 0.23 -1.10 -11.22
C ASN A 112 1.10 -0.28 -12.18
N ILE A 113 1.78 0.74 -11.63
CA ILE A 113 2.72 1.60 -12.33
C ILE A 113 3.99 1.69 -11.50
N GLU A 114 5.04 1.08 -11.99
CA GLU A 114 6.39 1.09 -11.44
C GLU A 114 7.37 1.22 -12.59
N SER A 115 8.35 2.11 -12.49
CA SER A 115 9.37 2.28 -13.52
C SER A 115 10.75 2.65 -12.96
N HIS A 116 11.06 2.21 -11.75
CA HIS A 116 12.33 2.47 -11.07
C HIS A 116 13.55 2.17 -11.96
N GLY A 117 13.56 1.05 -12.66
CA GLY A 117 14.62 0.68 -13.58
C GLY A 117 14.81 1.62 -14.79
N MET A 118 13.87 2.55 -15.00
CA MET A 118 13.93 3.60 -16.04
C MET A 118 14.23 4.98 -15.44
N TYR A 119 14.98 5.05 -14.35
CA TYR A 119 15.37 6.29 -13.67
C TYR A 119 14.17 7.08 -13.14
N TYR A 120 13.51 6.53 -12.17
CA TYR A 120 12.30 7.08 -11.53
C TYR A 120 12.42 8.51 -10.97
N ASN A 121 13.63 8.98 -10.71
CA ASN A 121 13.91 10.33 -10.19
C ASN A 121 14.07 11.40 -11.27
N LEU A 122 14.09 11.04 -12.54
CA LEU A 122 14.14 11.99 -13.63
C LEU A 122 12.74 12.60 -13.86
N ARG A 123 12.56 13.83 -13.42
CA ARG A 123 11.24 14.49 -13.42
C ARG A 123 10.75 14.90 -14.80
N LYS A 124 11.63 15.32 -15.70
CA LYS A 124 11.24 15.90 -17.00
C LYS A 124 11.90 15.12 -18.13
N GLY A 125 11.05 14.53 -18.97
CA GLY A 125 11.46 13.92 -20.22
C GLY A 125 12.15 12.57 -20.12
N GLY A 126 12.61 12.14 -18.94
CA GLY A 126 13.36 10.91 -18.75
C GLY A 126 12.56 9.72 -18.22
N THR A 127 11.34 9.94 -17.76
CA THR A 127 10.50 8.89 -17.16
C THR A 127 9.35 8.49 -18.08
N LEU A 128 8.88 7.24 -17.93
CA LEU A 128 7.69 6.77 -18.65
C LEU A 128 6.45 7.58 -18.26
N GLY A 129 6.42 8.15 -17.05
CA GLY A 129 5.36 9.03 -16.57
C GLY A 129 5.19 10.34 -17.34
N ASN A 130 6.20 10.75 -18.13
CA ASN A 130 6.14 11.93 -18.98
C ASN A 130 6.22 11.60 -20.48
N ASP A 131 6.23 10.34 -20.86
CA ASP A 131 6.29 9.90 -22.25
C ASP A 131 4.88 9.53 -22.76
N LEU A 132 4.38 10.28 -23.73
CA LEU A 132 3.03 10.08 -24.29
C LEU A 132 2.80 8.70 -24.89
N ARG A 133 3.85 7.98 -25.29
CA ARG A 133 3.74 6.60 -25.77
C ARG A 133 3.17 5.68 -24.69
N PHE A 134 3.38 5.99 -23.42
CA PHE A 134 2.89 5.23 -22.26
C PHE A 134 1.60 5.78 -21.66
N TYR A 135 1.05 6.88 -22.18
CA TYR A 135 -0.17 7.52 -21.66
C TYR A 135 -1.34 6.54 -21.52
N ASN A 136 -1.67 5.81 -22.58
CA ASN A 136 -2.77 4.86 -22.54
C ASN A 136 -2.54 3.73 -21.52
N GLY A 137 -1.29 3.31 -21.33
CA GLY A 137 -0.92 2.30 -20.34
C GLY A 137 -1.12 2.79 -18.90
N HIS A 138 -0.69 4.02 -18.59
CA HIS A 138 -0.92 4.65 -17.28
C HIS A 138 -2.41 4.82 -17.01
N MET A 139 -3.13 5.41 -17.96
CA MET A 139 -4.56 5.65 -17.83
C MET A 139 -5.36 4.35 -17.66
N ALA A 140 -5.04 3.29 -18.41
CA ALA A 140 -5.72 2.01 -18.31
C ALA A 140 -5.54 1.37 -16.92
N ARG A 141 -4.32 1.41 -16.35
CA ARG A 141 -4.02 0.87 -15.03
C ARG A 141 -4.80 1.60 -13.92
N VAL A 142 -4.80 2.92 -13.96
CA VAL A 142 -5.56 3.74 -12.99
C VAL A 142 -7.06 3.52 -13.14
N LYS A 143 -7.58 3.48 -14.38
CA LYS A 143 -9.00 3.17 -14.65
C LYS A 143 -9.39 1.81 -14.08
N ASN A 144 -8.60 0.78 -14.36
CA ASN A 144 -8.89 -0.58 -13.93
C ASN A 144 -8.88 -0.69 -12.39
N MET A 145 -7.91 -0.08 -11.71
CA MET A 145 -7.89 0.01 -10.25
C MET A 145 -9.18 0.65 -9.73
N TYR A 146 -9.50 1.85 -10.17
CA TYR A 146 -10.67 2.59 -9.69
C TYR A 146 -11.98 1.84 -9.94
N TRP A 147 -12.27 1.47 -11.19
CA TRP A 147 -13.56 0.85 -11.53
C TRP A 147 -13.78 -0.50 -10.88
N ARG A 148 -12.73 -1.29 -10.69
CA ARG A 148 -12.80 -2.56 -9.99
C ARG A 148 -13.04 -2.37 -8.49
N ASN A 149 -12.35 -1.40 -7.86
CA ASN A 149 -12.20 -1.37 -6.41
C ASN A 149 -12.99 -0.23 -5.72
N LYS A 150 -13.60 0.68 -6.47
CA LYS A 150 -14.25 1.90 -5.93
C LYS A 150 -15.31 1.65 -4.84
N ASN A 151 -15.89 0.47 -4.78
CA ASN A 151 -16.95 0.12 -3.83
C ASN A 151 -16.43 -0.45 -2.51
N TYR A 152 -15.13 -0.76 -2.38
CA TYR A 152 -14.57 -1.21 -1.12
C TYR A 152 -14.40 -0.05 -0.15
N THR A 153 -14.97 -0.24 1.05
CA THR A 153 -15.00 0.81 2.07
C THR A 153 -13.65 0.99 2.76
N SER A 154 -12.85 -0.05 2.84
CA SER A 154 -11.50 -0.03 3.38
C SER A 154 -10.56 0.91 2.63
N ILE A 155 -10.75 1.12 1.33
CA ILE A 155 -9.91 2.02 0.54
C ILE A 155 -10.17 3.46 0.94
N ILE A 156 -9.22 4.09 1.61
CA ILE A 156 -9.35 5.48 2.11
C ILE A 156 -8.67 6.51 1.22
N TYR A 157 -7.73 6.12 0.37
CA TYR A 157 -7.16 6.95 -0.67
C TYR A 157 -6.52 6.11 -1.79
N TRP A 158 -6.27 6.74 -2.92
CA TRP A 158 -5.73 6.14 -4.12
C TRP A 158 -4.25 6.52 -4.30
N SER A 159 -3.43 5.58 -4.75
CA SER A 159 -2.07 5.82 -5.20
C SER A 159 -1.94 5.59 -6.70
N MET A 160 -1.32 6.53 -7.39
CA MET A 160 -1.19 6.44 -8.85
C MET A 160 -0.02 5.58 -9.31
N GLY A 161 0.83 5.11 -8.39
CA GLY A 161 1.98 4.26 -8.68
C GLY A 161 3.16 4.55 -7.79
N ASN A 162 4.24 3.82 -8.01
CA ASN A 162 5.47 3.88 -7.23
C ASN A 162 6.66 4.22 -8.14
N GLU A 163 7.61 5.00 -7.60
CA GLU A 163 8.95 5.24 -8.17
C GLU A 163 9.01 5.39 -9.70
N ALA A 164 8.05 6.10 -10.26
CA ALA A 164 7.85 6.21 -11.71
C ALA A 164 8.07 7.61 -12.26
N GLY A 165 8.71 8.49 -11.48
CA GLY A 165 8.86 9.91 -11.82
C GLY A 165 7.53 10.66 -11.81
N ASN A 166 7.50 11.85 -12.40
CA ASN A 166 6.28 12.63 -12.53
C ASN A 166 6.21 13.28 -13.92
N GLY A 167 5.02 13.62 -14.37
CA GLY A 167 4.81 14.28 -15.64
C GLY A 167 3.40 14.15 -16.20
N TYR A 168 3.26 14.39 -17.49
CA TYR A 168 1.96 14.52 -18.15
C TYR A 168 1.00 13.34 -17.89
N ASN A 169 1.49 12.11 -17.95
CA ASN A 169 0.65 10.92 -17.74
C ASN A 169 0.06 10.89 -16.34
N PHE A 170 0.85 11.25 -15.32
CA PHE A 170 0.38 11.32 -13.94
C PHE A 170 -0.53 12.53 -13.70
N TYR A 171 -0.30 13.66 -14.38
CA TYR A 171 -1.22 14.81 -14.31
C TYR A 171 -2.62 14.42 -14.83
N GLN A 172 -2.68 13.72 -15.94
CA GLN A 172 -3.95 13.30 -16.55
C GLN A 172 -4.64 12.20 -15.71
N THR A 173 -3.91 11.27 -15.15
CA THR A 173 -4.48 10.23 -14.27
C THR A 173 -5.00 10.83 -12.96
N PHE A 174 -4.32 11.82 -12.38
CA PHE A 174 -4.80 12.57 -11.23
C PHE A 174 -6.14 13.27 -11.53
N LEU A 175 -6.18 14.04 -12.59
CA LEU A 175 -7.41 14.75 -13.01
C LEU A 175 -8.57 13.77 -13.24
N TYR A 176 -8.29 12.63 -13.88
CA TYR A 176 -9.28 11.57 -14.10
C TYR A 176 -9.83 11.00 -12.79
N LEU A 177 -8.97 10.66 -11.83
CA LEU A 177 -9.41 10.15 -10.53
C LEU A 177 -10.23 11.21 -9.77
N LYS A 178 -9.78 12.46 -9.76
CA LYS A 178 -10.48 13.56 -9.07
C LYS A 178 -11.80 13.93 -9.73
N ASP A 179 -11.96 13.67 -11.01
CA ASP A 179 -13.26 13.83 -11.67
C ASP A 179 -14.28 12.79 -11.20
N LEU A 180 -13.85 11.56 -11.01
CA LEU A 180 -14.70 10.43 -10.59
C LEU A 180 -14.90 10.34 -9.08
N ASP A 181 -13.87 10.62 -8.30
CA ASP A 181 -13.87 10.49 -6.84
C ASP A 181 -13.53 11.82 -6.17
N LYS A 182 -14.56 12.55 -5.76
CA LYS A 182 -14.41 13.83 -5.08
C LYS A 182 -14.12 13.68 -3.57
N VAL A 183 -14.17 12.45 -3.05
CA VAL A 183 -14.11 12.18 -1.62
C VAL A 183 -12.73 11.66 -1.21
N ARG A 184 -12.27 10.60 -1.85
CA ARG A 184 -10.98 10.00 -1.50
C ARG A 184 -9.82 10.80 -2.06
N PRO A 185 -8.80 11.11 -1.24
CA PRO A 185 -7.58 11.72 -1.72
C PRO A 185 -6.83 10.84 -2.72
N VAL A 186 -6.00 11.49 -3.52
CA VAL A 186 -5.08 10.84 -4.47
C VAL A 186 -3.66 11.21 -4.11
N GLN A 187 -2.79 10.21 -3.97
CA GLN A 187 -1.35 10.42 -3.78
C GLN A 187 -0.56 10.02 -5.01
N HIS A 188 0.57 10.68 -5.19
CA HIS A 188 1.63 10.26 -6.10
C HIS A 188 3.00 10.58 -5.47
N GLU A 189 3.77 9.54 -5.20
CA GLU A 189 5.00 9.64 -4.42
C GLU A 189 6.01 10.59 -5.07
N ARG A 190 6.25 10.49 -6.39
CA ARG A 190 7.20 11.36 -7.11
C ARG A 190 6.65 12.75 -7.49
N ALA A 191 5.40 13.06 -7.16
CA ALA A 191 4.91 14.43 -7.22
C ALA A 191 5.50 15.31 -6.11
N ILE A 192 5.96 14.72 -5.02
CA ILE A 192 6.52 15.41 -3.85
C ILE A 192 5.48 16.38 -3.28
N LEU A 193 5.55 17.67 -3.61
CA LEU A 193 4.60 18.71 -3.21
C LEU A 193 3.94 19.38 -4.44
N GLU A 194 4.03 18.78 -5.63
CA GLU A 194 3.32 19.29 -6.80
C GLU A 194 1.81 19.12 -6.63
N TRP A 195 1.05 19.77 -7.49
CA TRP A 195 -0.41 19.85 -7.41
C TRP A 195 -1.14 18.52 -7.61
N ASN A 196 -0.48 17.54 -8.22
CA ASN A 196 -1.07 16.23 -8.54
C ASN A 196 -0.84 15.19 -7.43
N THR A 197 -0.74 15.64 -6.20
CA THR A 197 -0.81 14.80 -5.00
C THR A 197 -1.46 15.57 -3.84
N GLU A 198 -2.40 14.95 -3.14
CA GLU A 198 -3.07 15.54 -1.99
C GLU A 198 -2.48 15.07 -0.65
N ILE A 199 -1.54 14.12 -0.70
CA ILE A 199 -0.79 13.61 0.43
C ILE A 199 0.69 13.72 0.09
N TYR A 200 1.51 14.25 1.00
CA TYR A 200 2.95 14.13 0.87
C TYR A 200 3.39 12.77 1.39
N CYS A 201 3.93 11.95 0.50
CA CYS A 201 4.21 10.54 0.77
C CYS A 201 5.67 10.15 0.47
N PRO A 202 6.63 10.74 1.19
CA PRO A 202 8.04 10.44 0.99
C PRO A 202 8.42 9.05 1.46
N GLN A 203 9.63 8.61 1.05
CA GLN A 203 10.20 7.32 1.41
C GLN A 203 11.42 7.49 2.31
N TYR A 204 11.57 6.63 3.30
CA TYR A 204 12.75 6.41 4.15
C TYR A 204 13.38 7.66 4.77
N PRO A 205 12.64 8.61 5.33
CA PRO A 205 13.26 9.72 6.04
C PRO A 205 13.83 9.26 7.39
N SER A 206 14.89 9.91 7.83
CA SER A 206 15.34 9.80 9.23
C SER A 206 14.38 10.52 10.18
N ALA A 207 14.42 10.19 11.49
CA ALA A 207 13.64 10.89 12.50
C ALA A 207 13.95 12.40 12.53
N PHE A 208 15.20 12.78 12.30
CA PHE A 208 15.61 14.18 12.17
C PHE A 208 14.89 14.87 11.00
N LYS A 209 14.85 14.22 9.84
CA LYS A 209 14.16 14.78 8.67
C LYS A 209 12.64 14.87 8.86
N LEU A 210 12.05 13.91 9.55
CA LEU A 210 10.63 13.98 9.94
C LEU A 210 10.38 15.18 10.87
N ALA A 211 11.26 15.43 11.86
CA ALA A 211 11.13 16.58 12.74
C ALA A 211 11.26 17.91 12.00
N GLU A 212 12.14 18.01 11.00
CA GLU A 212 12.21 19.19 10.12
C GLU A 212 10.90 19.42 9.35
N TRP A 213 10.27 18.36 8.84
CA TRP A 213 8.98 18.48 8.14
C TRP A 213 7.82 18.79 9.09
N ALA A 214 7.85 18.22 10.29
CA ALA A 214 6.85 18.51 11.31
C ALA A 214 6.80 20.01 11.67
N ALA A 215 7.93 20.68 11.63
CA ALA A 215 8.04 22.09 11.95
C ALA A 215 7.61 23.05 10.82
N GLN A 216 7.32 22.51 9.62
CA GLN A 216 6.91 23.33 8.47
C GLN A 216 5.40 23.52 8.44
N GLU A 217 4.97 24.70 8.03
CA GLU A 217 3.57 24.89 7.62
C GLU A 217 3.29 24.10 6.34
N THR A 218 2.25 23.27 6.38
CA THR A 218 1.88 22.39 5.28
C THR A 218 0.41 22.46 4.99
N ASP A 219 0.06 22.29 3.70
CA ASP A 219 -1.31 22.29 3.21
C ASP A 219 -1.90 20.87 3.08
N ARG A 220 -1.12 19.85 3.43
CA ARG A 220 -1.49 18.44 3.24
C ARG A 220 -0.85 17.54 4.29
N PRO A 221 -1.43 16.34 4.57
CA PRO A 221 -0.87 15.38 5.50
C PRO A 221 0.43 14.75 4.98
N TYR A 222 1.31 14.35 5.90
CA TYR A 222 2.49 13.53 5.65
C TYR A 222 2.20 12.08 6.05
N ILE A 223 2.17 11.20 5.06
CA ILE A 223 1.99 9.76 5.26
C ILE A 223 3.08 9.06 4.46
N LEU A 224 4.01 8.42 5.14
CA LEU A 224 5.16 7.77 4.52
C LEU A 224 4.70 6.60 3.65
N SER A 225 4.97 6.63 2.35
CA SER A 225 4.65 5.49 1.48
C SER A 225 5.51 4.28 1.83
N GLU A 226 6.75 4.53 2.28
CA GLU A 226 7.68 3.49 2.73
C GLU A 226 8.58 4.03 3.83
N TYR A 227 8.80 3.21 4.88
CA TYR A 227 9.78 3.50 5.92
C TYR A 227 10.21 2.22 6.63
N ALA A 228 11.23 2.31 7.50
CA ALA A 228 11.72 1.20 8.31
C ALA A 228 12.01 -0.07 7.49
N HIS A 229 12.74 0.09 6.38
CA HIS A 229 13.11 -0.99 5.46
C HIS A 229 13.72 -2.19 6.21
N ALA A 230 13.04 -3.36 6.17
CA ALA A 230 13.33 -4.47 7.06
C ALA A 230 14.36 -5.48 6.52
N MET A 231 15.07 -5.15 5.44
CA MET A 231 16.08 -6.03 4.86
C MET A 231 17.20 -6.33 5.86
N GLY A 232 17.41 -7.60 6.18
CA GLY A 232 18.39 -8.05 7.17
C GLY A 232 18.01 -7.58 8.59
N ASN A 233 18.91 -6.85 9.27
CA ASN A 233 18.69 -6.30 10.59
C ASN A 233 18.62 -4.77 10.57
N SER A 234 17.78 -4.20 9.72
CA SER A 234 17.75 -2.76 9.43
C SER A 234 16.51 -2.01 9.94
N THR A 235 15.58 -2.66 10.65
CA THR A 235 14.36 -2.05 11.22
C THR A 235 14.63 -1.22 12.50
N GLY A 236 15.85 -0.79 12.75
CA GLY A 236 16.21 -0.01 13.92
C GLY A 236 15.62 1.39 13.96
N ASN A 237 15.67 2.03 15.16
CA ASN A 237 15.18 3.40 15.42
C ASN A 237 13.67 3.57 15.16
N PHE A 238 12.89 2.50 15.23
CA PHE A 238 11.46 2.54 14.97
C PHE A 238 10.74 3.43 16.01
N LYS A 239 11.11 3.30 17.27
CA LYS A 239 10.60 4.17 18.33
C LYS A 239 10.90 5.64 18.08
N ASP A 240 12.13 5.98 17.68
CA ASP A 240 12.52 7.39 17.44
C ASP A 240 11.68 8.03 16.32
N LEU A 241 11.38 7.27 15.27
CA LEU A 241 10.48 7.72 14.20
C LEU A 241 9.07 7.99 14.76
N TRP A 242 8.54 7.07 15.57
CA TRP A 242 7.19 7.20 16.11
C TRP A 242 7.05 8.24 17.20
N ASP A 243 8.09 8.51 17.98
CA ASP A 243 8.10 9.63 18.93
C ASP A 243 7.88 10.97 18.19
N VAL A 244 8.53 11.16 17.04
CA VAL A 244 8.33 12.34 16.18
C VAL A 244 6.95 12.35 15.55
N ILE A 245 6.46 11.19 15.03
CA ILE A 245 5.14 11.08 14.41
C ILE A 245 4.04 11.38 15.41
N TYR A 246 4.15 10.93 16.65
CA TYR A 246 3.15 11.21 17.68
C TYR A 246 3.19 12.66 18.17
N ALA A 247 4.34 13.30 18.13
CA ALA A 247 4.51 14.69 18.56
C ALA A 247 3.94 15.72 17.58
N ALA A 248 3.60 15.33 16.35
CA ALA A 248 3.19 16.26 15.30
C ALA A 248 1.90 15.79 14.61
N ASP A 249 0.92 16.70 14.50
CA ASP A 249 -0.38 16.39 13.92
C ASP A 249 -0.34 16.13 12.42
N ASN A 250 0.52 16.84 11.70
CA ASN A 250 0.70 16.71 10.25
C ASN A 250 1.44 15.43 9.83
N LEU A 251 2.13 14.75 10.76
CA LEU A 251 2.75 13.46 10.52
C LEU A 251 1.76 12.35 10.89
N GLN A 252 1.24 11.63 9.90
CA GLN A 252 0.20 10.64 10.15
C GLN A 252 0.66 9.19 9.99
N GLY A 253 1.94 8.91 10.20
CA GLY A 253 2.51 7.57 10.12
C GLY A 253 2.88 7.15 8.71
N GLY A 254 2.70 5.88 8.38
CA GLY A 254 3.07 5.34 7.07
C GLY A 254 3.08 3.82 7.01
N PHE A 255 3.75 3.30 5.97
CA PHE A 255 3.77 1.87 5.66
C PHE A 255 5.20 1.33 5.74
N ILE A 256 5.43 0.36 6.62
CA ILE A 256 6.72 -0.33 6.73
C ILE A 256 7.00 -1.08 5.42
N TRP A 257 8.22 -1.07 4.95
CA TRP A 257 8.69 -1.91 3.86
C TRP A 257 9.39 -3.16 4.41
N ASP A 258 8.86 -4.37 4.27
CA ASP A 258 7.49 -4.71 3.87
C ASP A 258 6.95 -5.85 4.77
N TRP A 259 5.86 -6.53 4.36
CA TRP A 259 5.18 -7.52 5.19
C TRP A 259 5.96 -8.82 5.32
N VAL A 260 6.33 -9.44 4.19
CA VAL A 260 6.86 -10.82 4.18
C VAL A 260 8.09 -10.96 3.31
N ASP A 261 9.11 -11.67 3.79
CA ASP A 261 10.24 -12.09 2.96
C ASP A 261 9.76 -12.97 1.79
N GLN A 262 10.23 -12.70 0.57
CA GLN A 262 9.74 -13.37 -0.63
C GLN A 262 10.62 -14.57 -1.06
N GLY A 263 11.20 -15.30 -0.10
CA GLY A 263 11.95 -16.52 -0.37
C GLY A 263 11.05 -17.71 -0.75
N ILE A 264 11.50 -18.53 -1.70
CA ILE A 264 10.82 -19.76 -2.12
C ILE A 264 11.49 -20.97 -1.46
N LEU A 265 10.69 -21.81 -0.77
CA LEU A 265 11.22 -22.98 -0.09
C LEU A 265 11.80 -23.99 -1.08
N GLN A 266 13.04 -24.31 -0.90
CA GLN A 266 13.81 -25.29 -1.68
C GLN A 266 14.52 -26.28 -0.79
N LYS A 267 15.07 -27.35 -1.37
CA LYS A 267 15.90 -28.34 -0.69
C LYS A 267 17.26 -28.45 -1.37
N THR A 268 18.28 -28.47 -0.56
CA THR A 268 19.63 -28.82 -1.00
C THR A 268 19.71 -30.30 -1.44
N LYS A 269 20.80 -30.70 -2.09
CA LYS A 269 21.00 -32.11 -2.53
C LYS A 269 21.00 -33.12 -1.39
N ASP A 270 21.38 -32.69 -0.20
CA ASP A 270 21.37 -33.48 1.04
C ASP A 270 20.04 -33.35 1.81
N GLY A 271 19.01 -32.73 1.23
CA GLY A 271 17.66 -32.66 1.74
C GLY A 271 17.39 -31.56 2.77
N LYS A 272 18.35 -30.66 3.04
CA LYS A 272 18.18 -29.53 3.95
C LYS A 272 17.32 -28.45 3.31
N GLU A 273 16.30 -27.99 4.02
CA GLU A 273 15.42 -26.91 3.56
C GLU A 273 16.07 -25.54 3.75
N PHE A 274 15.82 -24.66 2.78
CA PHE A 274 16.22 -23.26 2.82
C PHE A 274 15.28 -22.41 1.94
N TRP A 275 15.21 -21.11 2.18
CA TRP A 275 14.48 -20.18 1.31
C TRP A 275 15.42 -19.64 0.23
N ALA A 276 15.15 -20.04 -0.99
CA ALA A 276 15.90 -19.63 -2.18
C ALA A 276 15.44 -18.26 -2.68
N TYR A 277 16.39 -17.46 -3.16
CA TYR A 277 16.12 -16.19 -3.80
C TYR A 277 17.27 -15.83 -4.80
N GLY A 278 16.97 -14.91 -5.71
CA GLY A 278 17.96 -14.34 -6.62
C GLY A 278 18.82 -15.41 -7.33
N GLY A 279 20.14 -15.36 -7.10
CA GLY A 279 21.13 -16.25 -7.76
C GLY A 279 20.97 -17.74 -7.49
N ASP A 280 20.18 -18.15 -6.50
CA ASP A 280 19.89 -19.57 -6.22
C ASP A 280 19.14 -20.24 -7.38
N PHE A 281 18.50 -19.48 -8.25
CA PHE A 281 17.78 -19.96 -9.44
C PHE A 281 18.69 -20.06 -10.69
N GLY A 282 19.97 -19.80 -10.57
CA GLY A 282 20.98 -19.95 -11.62
C GLY A 282 21.73 -18.67 -11.94
N VAL A 283 22.95 -18.82 -12.42
CA VAL A 283 23.89 -17.71 -12.69
C VAL A 283 23.42 -16.74 -13.77
N ASN A 284 22.50 -17.15 -14.61
CA ASN A 284 21.94 -16.33 -15.69
C ASN A 284 20.53 -15.80 -15.36
N ALA A 285 19.98 -16.13 -14.18
CA ALA A 285 18.69 -15.60 -13.76
C ALA A 285 18.86 -14.13 -13.33
N PRO A 286 17.91 -13.24 -13.64
CA PRO A 286 17.90 -11.89 -13.09
C PRO A 286 17.89 -11.94 -11.56
N SER A 287 18.70 -11.09 -10.91
CA SER A 287 18.84 -11.11 -9.46
C SER A 287 19.22 -9.74 -8.90
N ASP A 288 18.47 -9.29 -7.91
CA ASP A 288 18.83 -8.18 -7.03
C ASP A 288 19.39 -8.67 -5.67
N GLY A 289 19.98 -9.88 -5.65
CA GLY A 289 20.50 -10.46 -4.41
C GLY A 289 19.41 -10.69 -3.39
N ASN A 290 19.61 -10.21 -2.16
CA ASN A 290 18.64 -10.33 -1.06
C ASN A 290 17.59 -9.22 -0.99
N PHE A 291 17.45 -8.39 -2.03
CA PHE A 291 16.53 -7.23 -2.03
C PHE A 291 15.04 -7.60 -1.94
N LEU A 292 14.68 -8.85 -1.97
CA LEU A 292 13.34 -9.38 -1.75
C LEU A 292 13.13 -9.96 -0.34
N CYS A 293 14.17 -9.98 0.50
CA CYS A 293 14.08 -10.38 1.91
C CYS A 293 13.96 -9.13 2.79
N ASN A 294 12.85 -8.43 2.65
CA ASN A 294 12.56 -7.14 3.30
C ASN A 294 11.41 -7.24 4.32
N GLY A 295 10.92 -8.45 4.57
CA GLY A 295 9.74 -8.67 5.40
C GLY A 295 9.99 -8.42 6.89
N VAL A 296 8.93 -7.99 7.59
CA VAL A 296 8.88 -8.03 9.06
C VAL A 296 8.54 -9.42 9.59
N ILE A 297 8.17 -10.33 8.69
CA ILE A 297 7.99 -11.76 8.96
C ILE A 297 8.70 -12.61 7.90
N GLY A 298 9.06 -13.83 8.25
CA GLY A 298 9.62 -14.81 7.33
C GLY A 298 8.61 -15.34 6.30
N PRO A 299 9.08 -16.04 5.24
CA PRO A 299 8.20 -16.65 4.23
C PRO A 299 7.20 -17.66 4.81
N ASP A 300 7.53 -18.25 5.96
CA ASP A 300 6.68 -19.15 6.77
C ASP A 300 5.72 -18.43 7.72
N ARG A 301 5.69 -17.09 7.68
CA ARG A 301 4.90 -16.21 8.54
C ARG A 301 5.37 -16.16 10.01
N VAL A 302 6.56 -16.62 10.30
CA VAL A 302 7.15 -16.43 11.64
C VAL A 302 7.60 -14.97 11.78
N PRO A 303 7.10 -14.23 12.80
CA PRO A 303 7.49 -12.84 13.02
C PRO A 303 8.99 -12.70 13.31
N HIS A 304 9.63 -11.73 12.68
CA HIS A 304 11.00 -11.32 13.04
C HIS A 304 11.01 -10.55 14.38
N PRO A 305 12.13 -10.48 15.08
CA PRO A 305 12.23 -9.82 16.40
C PRO A 305 11.67 -8.38 16.40
N ALA A 306 11.84 -7.62 15.30
CA ALA A 306 11.33 -6.27 15.17
C ALA A 306 9.80 -6.15 15.34
N MET A 307 9.04 -7.22 15.06
CA MET A 307 7.59 -7.24 15.23
C MET A 307 7.12 -7.00 16.67
N ASN A 308 7.97 -7.30 17.66
CA ASN A 308 7.65 -7.00 19.06
C ASN A 308 7.66 -5.49 19.32
N GLU A 309 8.64 -4.77 18.78
CA GLU A 309 8.70 -3.31 18.88
C GLU A 309 7.57 -2.66 18.10
N ILE A 310 7.33 -3.10 16.85
CA ILE A 310 6.24 -2.62 16.01
C ILE A 310 4.89 -2.77 16.72
N LYS A 311 4.65 -3.91 17.36
CA LYS A 311 3.40 -4.16 18.10
C LYS A 311 3.25 -3.25 19.32
N HIS A 312 4.36 -2.89 19.96
CA HIS A 312 4.35 -2.08 21.19
C HIS A 312 4.00 -0.61 20.92
N ILE A 313 4.38 -0.10 19.78
CA ILE A 313 4.10 1.26 19.31
C ILE A 313 2.69 1.38 18.74
#